data_96f79f171f8b2f5f8e0400a032caae79
#
_entry.id   96f79f171f8b2f5f8e0400a032caae79
#
_cell.length_a   1.000
_cell.length_b   1.000
_cell.length_c   1.000
_cell.angle_alpha   90.00
_cell.angle_beta   90.00
_cell.angle_gamma   90.00
#
_symmetry.space_group_name_H-M   'P 1'
#
loop_
_entity.id
_entity.type
_entity.pdbx_description
1 polymer ?
#
loop_
_entity_poly.entity_id
_entity_poly.type
_entity_poly.pdbx_seq_one_letter_code
_entity_poly.pdbx_strand_id
1 'polypeptide(L)'
;MTRIVHDGDGDTRILATDVRVADSFFARARGLMFRRSFPDGSALVFPFGRPASRTLHMVGVPFDIDAVWLRGGRVEQVSRLSAWTGLGRAVADTVIELPAGAADGVREGDTVRVDDG
;
A
#
# COMPACT_ATOMS: atom_id res chain seq x y z
N MET A 1 7.84 -14.87 8.55
CA MET A 1 8.12 -13.45 8.25
C MET A 1 7.18 -12.97 7.16
N THR A 2 6.55 -11.85 7.37
CA THR A 2 5.60 -11.29 6.41
C THR A 2 6.32 -10.46 5.35
N ARG A 3 5.94 -10.63 4.10
CA ARG A 3 6.52 -9.91 2.98
C ARG A 3 5.42 -9.44 2.03
N ILE A 4 5.69 -8.37 1.31
CA ILE A 4 4.86 -7.97 0.18
C ILE A 4 5.55 -8.45 -1.08
N VAL A 5 4.85 -9.26 -1.87
CA VAL A 5 5.39 -9.89 -3.07
C VAL A 5 4.61 -9.44 -4.30
N HIS A 6 5.33 -8.99 -5.30
CA HIS A 6 4.77 -8.55 -6.59
C HIS A 6 5.11 -9.56 -7.66
N ASP A 7 4.08 -10.03 -8.36
CA ASP A 7 4.21 -10.87 -9.55
C ASP A 7 3.70 -10.07 -10.78
N GLY A 8 4.58 -9.81 -11.71
CA GLY A 8 4.25 -9.10 -12.94
C GLY A 8 5.15 -9.54 -14.07
N ASP A 9 4.60 -9.74 -15.27
CA ASP A 9 5.32 -10.06 -16.51
C ASP A 9 6.37 -11.17 -16.38
N GLY A 10 6.07 -12.21 -15.59
CA GLY A 10 6.97 -13.33 -15.39
C GLY A 10 8.03 -13.11 -14.32
N ASP A 11 8.12 -11.93 -13.76
CA ASP A 11 9.05 -11.60 -12.69
C ASP A 11 8.34 -11.59 -11.34
N THR A 12 9.03 -12.09 -10.32
CA THR A 12 8.58 -12.03 -8.94
C THR A 12 9.60 -11.26 -8.12
N ARG A 13 9.16 -10.28 -7.36
CA ARG A 13 10.05 -9.52 -6.49
C ARG A 13 9.38 -9.17 -5.16
N ILE A 14 10.22 -8.95 -4.16
CA ILE A 14 9.77 -8.55 -2.83
C ILE A 14 9.79 -7.02 -2.76
N LEU A 15 8.63 -6.42 -2.44
CA LEU A 15 8.49 -4.98 -2.31
C LEU A 15 8.79 -4.49 -0.89
N ALA A 16 8.54 -5.33 0.12
CA ALA A 16 8.73 -4.97 1.52
C ALA A 16 8.92 -6.21 2.38
N THR A 17 9.66 -6.04 3.46
CA THR A 17 9.94 -7.09 4.45
C THR A 17 9.58 -6.68 5.88
N ASP A 18 9.45 -5.39 6.14
CA ASP A 18 8.95 -4.86 7.42
C ASP A 18 7.50 -4.44 7.22
N VAL A 19 6.60 -5.41 7.38
CA VAL A 19 5.18 -5.23 7.06
C VAL A 19 4.38 -5.12 8.33
N ARG A 20 3.60 -4.05 8.42
CA ARG A 20 2.64 -3.84 9.50
C ARG A 20 1.24 -3.87 8.94
N VAL A 21 0.31 -4.42 9.72
CA VAL A 21 -1.09 -4.55 9.33
C VAL A 21 -1.92 -3.63 10.22
N ALA A 22 -2.66 -2.72 9.57
CA ALA A 22 -3.58 -1.82 10.23
C ALA A 22 -4.97 -2.45 10.24
N ASP A 23 -5.21 -3.37 11.17
CA ASP A 23 -6.43 -4.18 11.22
C ASP A 23 -7.50 -3.65 12.18
N SER A 24 -7.19 -2.61 12.97
CA SER A 24 -8.16 -1.96 13.83
C SER A 24 -8.69 -0.68 13.19
N PHE A 25 -9.86 -0.23 13.62
CA PHE A 25 -10.42 1.05 13.16
C PHE A 25 -9.44 2.21 13.40
N PHE A 26 -8.85 2.26 14.58
CA PHE A 26 -7.89 3.31 14.94
C PHE A 26 -6.65 3.28 14.08
N ALA A 27 -6.08 2.09 13.87
CA ALA A 27 -4.89 1.94 13.05
C ALA A 27 -5.17 2.37 11.61
N ARG A 28 -6.33 1.99 11.04
CA ARG A 28 -6.71 2.39 9.69
C ARG A 28 -6.94 3.90 9.56
N ALA A 29 -7.60 4.50 10.56
CA ALA A 29 -7.87 5.93 10.53
C ALA A 29 -6.59 6.77 10.61
N ARG A 30 -5.64 6.32 11.43
CA ARG A 30 -4.37 7.03 11.59
C ARG A 30 -3.42 6.83 10.41
N GLY A 31 -3.29 5.58 9.94
CA GLY A 31 -2.34 5.24 8.87
C GLY A 31 -0.94 5.77 9.15
N LEU A 32 -0.40 6.58 8.23
CA LEU A 32 0.92 7.19 8.34
C LEU A 32 0.90 8.61 8.93
N MET A 33 -0.26 9.09 9.37
CA MET A 33 -0.36 10.44 9.95
C MET A 33 0.58 10.58 11.14
N PHE A 34 1.29 11.71 11.20
CA PHE A 34 2.22 12.08 12.27
C PHE A 34 3.47 11.22 12.36
N ARG A 35 3.71 10.32 11.43
CA ARG A 35 5.00 9.64 11.35
C ARG A 35 6.05 10.57 10.74
N ARG A 36 7.30 10.40 11.18
CA ARG A 36 8.41 11.23 10.70
C ARG A 36 9.12 10.61 9.50
N SER A 37 9.02 9.31 9.34
CA SER A 37 9.70 8.58 8.28
C SER A 37 8.94 7.31 7.91
N PHE A 38 9.23 6.84 6.72
CA PHE A 38 8.74 5.56 6.21
C PHE A 38 9.91 4.90 5.48
N PRO A 39 10.75 4.14 6.21
CA PRO A 39 11.99 3.62 5.64
C PRO A 39 11.77 2.64 4.49
N ASP A 40 12.75 2.54 3.60
CA ASP A 40 12.75 1.52 2.55
C ASP A 40 12.57 0.14 3.16
N GLY A 41 11.83 -0.71 2.47
CA GLY A 41 11.50 -2.05 2.94
C GLY A 41 10.29 -2.12 3.87
N SER A 42 9.71 -0.98 4.25
CA SER A 42 8.51 -0.93 5.08
C SER A 42 7.25 -0.99 4.24
N ALA A 43 6.17 -1.50 4.83
CA ALA A 43 4.83 -1.44 4.24
C ALA A 43 3.77 -1.37 5.33
N LEU A 44 2.67 -0.70 5.01
CA LEU A 44 1.48 -0.66 5.86
C LEU A 44 0.31 -1.22 5.06
N VAL A 45 -0.31 -2.28 5.57
CA VAL A 45 -1.40 -3.00 4.90
C VAL A 45 -2.71 -2.70 5.59
N PHE A 46 -3.71 -2.32 4.81
CA PHE A 46 -5.08 -2.04 5.27
C PHE A 46 -6.01 -3.11 4.71
N PRO A 47 -6.29 -4.20 5.46
CA PRO A 47 -7.21 -5.23 5.01
C PRO A 47 -8.64 -4.86 5.40
N PHE A 48 -9.42 -4.41 4.43
CA PHE A 48 -10.81 -4.01 4.67
C PHE A 48 -11.79 -5.18 4.61
N GLY A 49 -11.40 -6.28 3.97
CA GLY A 49 -12.19 -7.52 3.92
C GLY A 49 -13.20 -7.60 2.79
N ARG A 50 -13.60 -6.48 2.19
CA ARG A 50 -14.53 -6.47 1.06
C ARG A 50 -14.23 -5.32 0.11
N PRO A 51 -14.53 -5.47 -1.19
CA PRO A 51 -14.36 -4.37 -2.14
C PRO A 51 -15.31 -3.21 -1.84
N ALA A 52 -14.74 -2.02 -1.82
CA ALA A 52 -15.48 -0.77 -1.75
C ALA A 52 -14.55 0.36 -2.19
N SER A 53 -15.12 1.54 -2.43
CA SER A 53 -14.31 2.71 -2.75
C SER A 53 -13.46 3.08 -1.53
N ARG A 54 -12.13 3.11 -1.71
CA ARG A 54 -11.17 3.41 -0.65
C ARG A 54 -10.38 4.64 -1.02
N THR A 55 -10.56 5.69 -0.23
CA THR A 55 -9.86 6.96 -0.43
C THR A 55 -8.69 7.05 0.52
N LEU A 56 -7.53 7.46 0.01
CA LEU A 56 -6.36 7.81 0.81
C LEU A 56 -6.10 9.30 0.69
N HIS A 57 -5.78 9.92 1.82
CA HIS A 57 -5.34 11.30 1.88
C HIS A 57 -3.97 11.37 2.58
N MET A 58 -3.25 12.45 2.30
CA MET A 58 -1.90 12.66 2.83
C MET A 58 -1.84 13.71 3.93
N VAL A 59 -2.98 14.05 4.51
CA VAL A 59 -3.02 15.01 5.64
C VAL A 59 -2.21 14.46 6.80
N GLY A 60 -1.24 15.23 7.28
CA GLY A 60 -0.36 14.82 8.37
C GLY A 60 0.74 13.84 7.98
N VAL A 61 0.94 13.60 6.69
CA VAL A 61 1.98 12.69 6.18
C VAL A 61 3.07 13.53 5.50
N PRO A 62 4.27 13.64 6.12
CA PRO A 62 5.28 14.59 5.67
C PRO A 62 6.25 14.04 4.61
N PHE A 63 5.89 12.99 3.91
CA PHE A 63 6.71 12.37 2.85
C PHE A 63 5.81 11.79 1.77
N ASP A 64 6.37 11.66 0.55
CA ASP A 64 5.66 10.99 -0.54
C ASP A 64 5.58 9.49 -0.29
N ILE A 65 4.53 8.86 -0.78
CA ILE A 65 4.35 7.40 -0.69
C ILE A 65 3.90 6.83 -2.03
N ASP A 66 4.07 5.51 -2.18
CA ASP A 66 3.40 4.74 -3.20
C ASP A 66 2.22 4.01 -2.56
N ALA A 67 1.06 4.11 -3.17
CA ALA A 67 -0.16 3.43 -2.71
C ALA A 67 -0.62 2.43 -3.75
N VAL A 68 -0.99 1.23 -3.30
CA VAL A 68 -1.45 0.15 -4.16
C VAL A 68 -2.82 -0.29 -3.66
N TRP A 69 -3.83 -0.19 -4.53
CA TRP A 69 -5.19 -0.66 -4.26
C TRP A 69 -5.35 -2.04 -4.86
N LEU A 70 -5.74 -3.01 -4.04
CA LEU A 70 -5.88 -4.41 -4.46
C LEU A 70 -7.33 -4.88 -4.33
N ARG A 71 -7.73 -5.70 -5.29
CA ARG A 71 -8.99 -6.40 -5.26
C ARG A 71 -8.74 -7.86 -5.56
N GLY A 72 -8.92 -8.74 -4.56
CA GLY A 72 -8.58 -10.14 -4.68
C GLY A 72 -7.11 -10.39 -5.01
N GLY A 73 -6.21 -9.55 -4.49
CA GLY A 73 -4.78 -9.62 -4.77
C GLY A 73 -4.36 -9.00 -6.10
N ARG A 74 -5.30 -8.52 -6.88
CA ARG A 74 -5.02 -7.92 -8.18
C ARG A 74 -4.96 -6.40 -8.06
N VAL A 75 -3.98 -5.79 -8.70
CA VAL A 75 -3.78 -4.34 -8.66
C VAL A 75 -4.88 -3.64 -9.46
N GLU A 76 -5.72 -2.87 -8.77
CA GLU A 76 -6.72 -2.00 -9.38
C GLU A 76 -6.13 -0.64 -9.72
N GLN A 77 -5.25 -0.13 -8.87
CA GLN A 77 -4.60 1.15 -9.08
C GLN A 77 -3.31 1.20 -8.26
N VAL A 78 -2.31 1.85 -8.83
CA VAL A 78 -1.08 2.22 -8.13
C VAL A 78 -0.82 3.69 -8.40
N SER A 79 -0.50 4.45 -7.34
CA SER A 79 -0.29 5.91 -7.46
C SER A 79 0.78 6.38 -6.49
N ARG A 80 1.57 7.35 -6.93
CA ARG A 80 2.42 8.10 -6.02
C ARG A 80 1.64 9.28 -5.47
N LEU A 81 1.55 9.36 -4.14
CA LEU A 81 0.83 10.42 -3.45
C LEU A 81 1.84 11.38 -2.81
N SER A 82 1.69 12.66 -3.13
CA SER A 82 2.57 13.70 -2.62
C SER A 82 2.35 13.95 -1.13
N ALA A 83 3.44 14.23 -0.42
CA ALA A 83 3.38 14.64 0.98
C ALA A 83 2.36 15.75 1.20
N TRP A 84 1.63 15.71 2.31
CA TRP A 84 0.65 16.68 2.79
C TRP A 84 -0.62 16.81 1.95
N THR A 85 -0.54 16.75 0.63
CA THR A 85 -1.63 17.14 -0.28
C THR A 85 -2.14 16.01 -1.16
N GLY A 86 -1.46 14.88 -1.24
CA GLY A 86 -1.84 13.77 -2.12
C GLY A 86 -3.22 13.20 -1.78
N LEU A 87 -3.92 12.75 -2.81
CA LEU A 87 -5.25 12.16 -2.68
C LEU A 87 -5.40 11.09 -3.76
N GLY A 88 -5.91 9.93 -3.38
CA GLY A 88 -6.19 8.86 -4.33
C GLY A 88 -7.40 8.05 -3.91
N ARG A 89 -8.05 7.43 -4.89
CA ARG A 89 -9.23 6.58 -4.63
C ARG A 89 -9.35 5.51 -5.69
N ALA A 90 -9.67 4.30 -5.23
CA ALA A 90 -10.01 3.19 -6.11
C ALA A 90 -10.85 2.18 -5.34
N VAL A 91 -11.50 1.27 -6.07
CA VAL A 91 -12.21 0.15 -5.44
C VAL A 91 -11.18 -0.88 -5.01
N ALA A 92 -11.21 -1.27 -3.74
CA ALA A 92 -10.25 -2.22 -3.19
C ALA A 92 -10.80 -2.92 -1.95
N ASP A 93 -10.37 -4.15 -1.73
CA ASP A 93 -10.55 -4.84 -0.46
C ASP A 93 -9.30 -4.73 0.42
N THR A 94 -8.18 -4.35 -0.16
CA THR A 94 -6.91 -4.17 0.53
C THR A 94 -6.17 -3.00 -0.09
N VAL A 95 -5.57 -2.17 0.76
CA VAL A 95 -4.70 -1.08 0.30
C VAL A 95 -3.35 -1.25 0.97
N ILE A 96 -2.27 -1.07 0.20
CA ILE A 96 -0.91 -1.16 0.73
C ILE A 96 -0.23 0.19 0.50
N GLU A 97 0.35 0.75 1.56
CA GLU A 97 1.19 1.93 1.49
C GLU A 97 2.65 1.53 1.60
N LEU A 98 3.47 2.08 0.72
CA LEU A 98 4.90 1.80 0.60
C LEU A 98 5.67 3.11 0.51
N PRO A 99 6.96 3.14 0.88
CA PRO A 99 7.79 4.30 0.61
C PRO A 99 7.82 4.62 -0.89
N ALA A 100 7.94 5.89 -1.22
CA ALA A 100 7.98 6.34 -2.61
C ALA A 100 9.09 5.61 -3.38
N GLY A 101 8.73 5.05 -4.53
CA GLY A 101 9.63 4.26 -5.38
C GLY A 101 9.53 2.76 -5.18
N ALA A 102 9.01 2.29 -4.05
CA ALA A 102 8.93 0.84 -3.77
C ALA A 102 7.99 0.11 -4.73
N ALA A 103 6.98 0.79 -5.25
CA ALA A 103 6.04 0.20 -6.20
C ALA A 103 6.41 0.47 -7.68
N ASP A 104 7.62 0.94 -7.95
CA ASP A 104 8.06 1.13 -9.33
C ASP A 104 7.99 -0.21 -10.07
N GLY A 105 7.39 -0.20 -11.25
CA GLY A 105 7.17 -1.41 -12.04
C GLY A 105 5.89 -2.18 -11.71
N VAL A 106 5.19 -1.85 -10.66
CA VAL A 106 3.86 -2.41 -10.37
C VAL A 106 2.84 -1.76 -11.29
N ARG A 107 2.01 -2.57 -11.95
CA ARG A 107 1.01 -2.10 -12.91
C ARG A 107 -0.36 -2.64 -12.57
N GLU A 108 -1.38 -1.94 -13.02
CA GLU A 108 -2.76 -2.44 -12.97
C GLU A 108 -2.84 -3.83 -13.62
N GLY A 109 -3.53 -4.73 -12.96
CA GLY A 109 -3.68 -6.11 -13.41
C GLY A 109 -2.63 -7.08 -12.88
N ASP A 110 -1.50 -6.57 -12.39
CA ASP A 110 -0.50 -7.43 -11.73
C ASP A 110 -1.06 -8.01 -10.43
N THR A 111 -0.39 -9.00 -9.90
CA THR A 111 -0.72 -9.58 -8.60
C THR A 111 0.25 -9.09 -7.54
N VAL A 112 -0.29 -8.67 -6.42
CA VAL A 112 0.48 -8.33 -5.22
C VAL A 112 -0.16 -9.07 -4.05
N ARG A 113 0.66 -9.77 -3.28
CA ARG A 113 0.16 -10.53 -2.14
C ARG A 113 0.95 -10.25 -0.88
N VAL A 114 0.27 -10.40 0.25
CA VAL A 114 0.89 -10.40 1.56
C VAL A 114 1.23 -11.86 1.87
N ASP A 115 2.50 -12.18 1.92
CA ASP A 115 3.00 -13.53 2.08
C ASP A 115 3.57 -13.68 3.50
N ASP A 116 2.96 -14.54 4.30
CA ASP A 116 3.39 -14.79 5.68
C ASP A 116 4.49 -15.86 5.77
N GLY A 117 4.98 -16.28 4.67
CA GLY A 117 6.14 -17.11 4.60
C GLY A 117 6.06 -18.51 4.49
#